data_8e993dc31fb55c664210ca5cbefd7042
#
_entry.id   8e993dc31fb55c664210ca5cbefd7042
#
_cell.length_a   1.000
_cell.length_b   1.000
_cell.length_c   1.000
_cell.angle_alpha   90.00
_cell.angle_beta   90.00
_cell.angle_gamma   90.00
#
_symmetry.space_group_name_H-M   'P 1'
#
loop_
_entity.id
_entity.type
_entity.pdbx_description
1 polymer ?
#
loop_
_entity_poly.entity_id
_entity_poly.type
_entity_poly.pdbx_seq_one_letter_code
_entity_poly.pdbx_strand_id
1 'polypeptide(L)'
;MTTETETDSSTVTPTEPVHVDGQAELDDLVTEHDAVLADFHADWCGPCKMLEPIVDRLAEDTGVTVAKVDVDANQRLASAYGVRGVPTLVLFADGEQVEQVVGVQPEEQLRSLIDGYT
;
A
#
# COMPACT_ATOMS: atom_id res chain seq x y z
N MET A 1 -23.02 13.29 -18.31
CA MET A 1 -22.63 13.06 -18.08
C MET A 1 -21.97 12.29 -17.27
N THR A 2 -21.47 11.93 -16.99
CA THR A 2 -21.10 10.96 -16.08
C THR A 2 -19.80 10.29 -16.39
N THR A 3 -19.36 10.35 -17.58
CA THR A 3 -18.10 9.78 -18.02
C THR A 3 -16.94 10.45 -17.33
N GLU A 4 -17.04 11.73 -17.18
CA GLU A 4 -15.98 12.49 -16.51
C GLU A 4 -15.84 12.07 -15.07
N THR A 5 -16.93 11.72 -14.43
CA THR A 5 -16.91 11.31 -13.06
C THR A 5 -16.05 10.08 -12.85
N GLU A 6 -16.17 9.13 -13.74
CA GLU A 6 -15.37 7.92 -13.66
C GLU A 6 -13.90 8.20 -13.84
N THR A 7 -13.59 9.08 -14.78
CA THR A 7 -12.22 9.48 -15.02
C THR A 7 -11.64 10.18 -13.81
N ASP A 8 -12.43 11.06 -13.21
CA ASP A 8 -12.00 11.78 -12.03
C ASP A 8 -11.72 10.82 -10.88
N SER A 9 -12.54 9.78 -10.74
CA SER A 9 -12.36 8.82 -9.67
C SER A 9 -11.01 8.13 -9.76
N SER A 10 -10.55 7.83 -10.96
CA SER A 10 -9.29 7.11 -11.11
C SER A 10 -8.10 7.97 -10.74
N THR A 11 -8.27 9.31 -10.67
CA THR A 11 -7.17 10.21 -10.33
C THR A 11 -7.22 10.67 -8.88
N VAL A 12 -8.32 10.38 -8.18
CA VAL A 12 -8.45 10.77 -6.77
C VAL A 12 -7.64 9.83 -5.90
N THR A 13 -6.83 10.40 -5.00
CA THR A 13 -6.06 9.59 -4.04
C THR A 13 -6.99 9.10 -2.95
N PRO A 14 -7.08 7.79 -2.74
CA PRO A 14 -7.90 7.25 -1.66
C PRO A 14 -7.38 7.69 -0.30
N THR A 15 -8.29 8.00 0.61
CA THR A 15 -7.94 8.34 1.98
C THR A 15 -8.11 7.16 2.92
N GLU A 16 -8.46 6.00 2.38
CA GLU A 16 -8.58 4.74 3.12
C GLU A 16 -7.78 3.69 2.39
N PRO A 17 -7.25 2.68 3.11
CA PRO A 17 -6.57 1.59 2.44
C PRO A 17 -7.49 0.87 1.46
N VAL A 18 -6.92 0.47 0.35
CA VAL A 18 -7.62 -0.25 -0.72
C VAL A 18 -7.16 -1.70 -0.70
N HIS A 19 -8.11 -2.64 -0.65
CA HIS A 19 -7.78 -4.05 -0.71
C HIS A 19 -7.46 -4.43 -2.15
N VAL A 20 -6.36 -5.15 -2.32
CA VAL A 20 -5.86 -5.52 -3.64
C VAL A 20 -5.82 -7.04 -3.76
N ASP A 21 -6.32 -7.54 -4.87
CA ASP A 21 -6.31 -8.95 -5.15
C ASP A 21 -5.59 -9.16 -6.49
N GLY A 22 -4.36 -9.64 -6.41
CA GLY A 22 -3.57 -9.98 -7.58
C GLY A 22 -2.69 -8.87 -8.10
N GLN A 23 -1.75 -9.30 -8.95
CA GLN A 23 -0.73 -8.41 -9.51
C GLN A 23 -1.34 -7.28 -10.34
N ALA A 24 -2.36 -7.61 -11.14
CA ALA A 24 -2.95 -6.62 -12.04
C ALA A 24 -3.55 -5.44 -11.27
N GLU A 25 -4.23 -5.73 -10.16
CA GLU A 25 -4.82 -4.66 -9.35
C GLU A 25 -3.75 -3.80 -8.69
N LEU A 26 -2.67 -4.42 -8.22
CA LEU A 26 -1.57 -3.65 -7.64
C LEU A 26 -0.91 -2.78 -8.70
N ASP A 27 -0.68 -3.33 -9.88
CA ASP A 27 -0.07 -2.58 -10.99
C ASP A 27 -0.91 -1.39 -11.37
N ASP A 28 -2.24 -1.55 -11.38
CA ASP A 28 -3.14 -0.45 -11.70
C ASP A 28 -2.99 0.68 -10.69
N LEU A 29 -2.95 0.36 -9.40
CA LEU A 29 -2.77 1.39 -8.38
C LEU A 29 -1.42 2.08 -8.52
N VAL A 30 -0.37 1.31 -8.75
CA VAL A 30 0.98 1.85 -8.86
C VAL A 30 1.08 2.77 -10.07
N THR A 31 0.36 2.45 -11.15
CA THR A 31 0.34 3.28 -12.35
C THR A 31 -0.48 4.54 -12.16
N GLU A 32 -1.59 4.44 -11.44
CA GLU A 32 -2.55 5.55 -11.31
C GLU A 32 -2.17 6.58 -10.25
N HIS A 33 -1.32 6.20 -9.31
CA HIS A 33 -0.99 7.07 -8.16
C HIS A 33 0.50 7.27 -8.04
N ASP A 34 0.88 8.48 -7.62
CA ASP A 34 2.30 8.86 -7.53
C ASP A 34 3.04 8.05 -6.46
N ALA A 35 2.39 7.74 -5.37
CA ALA A 35 3.00 6.97 -4.28
C ALA A 35 2.02 5.95 -3.76
N VAL A 36 2.46 4.69 -3.68
CA VAL A 36 1.65 3.58 -3.19
C VAL A 36 2.44 2.82 -2.14
N LEU A 37 1.82 2.60 -0.99
CA LEU A 37 2.40 1.80 0.07
C LEU A 37 1.64 0.47 0.12
N ALA A 38 2.28 -0.60 -0.30
CA ALA A 38 1.67 -1.93 -0.28
C ALA A 38 1.95 -2.57 1.07
N ASP A 39 0.88 -2.93 1.79
CA ASP A 39 0.94 -3.54 3.11
C ASP A 39 0.60 -5.02 2.95
N PHE A 40 1.63 -5.85 2.94
CA PHE A 40 1.47 -7.30 2.87
C PHE A 40 1.21 -7.83 4.27
N HIS A 41 0.03 -8.40 4.48
CA HIS A 41 -0.45 -8.81 5.79
C HIS A 41 -1.13 -10.16 5.75
N ALA A 42 -1.49 -10.67 6.93
CA ALA A 42 -2.29 -11.90 7.05
C ALA A 42 -3.25 -11.75 8.23
N ASP A 43 -4.37 -12.45 8.16
CA ASP A 43 -5.40 -12.36 9.21
C ASP A 43 -4.91 -12.87 10.56
N TRP A 44 -4.02 -13.87 10.55
CA TRP A 44 -3.49 -14.47 11.78
C TRP A 44 -2.36 -13.69 12.40
N CYS A 45 -1.96 -12.60 11.80
CA CYS A 45 -0.74 -11.86 12.17
C CYS A 45 -1.07 -10.76 13.17
N GLY A 46 -0.65 -10.94 14.42
CA GLY A 46 -0.84 -9.94 15.47
C GLY A 46 -0.16 -8.61 15.16
N PRO A 47 1.14 -8.62 14.79
CA PRO A 47 1.81 -7.36 14.44
C PRO A 47 1.15 -6.62 13.27
N CYS A 48 0.56 -7.35 12.32
CA CYS A 48 -0.18 -6.72 11.22
C CYS A 48 -1.36 -5.91 11.75
N LYS A 49 -2.05 -6.43 12.77
CA LYS A 49 -3.18 -5.74 13.37
C LYS A 49 -2.75 -4.48 14.10
N MET A 50 -1.56 -4.51 14.70
CA MET A 50 -1.01 -3.33 15.35
C MET A 50 -0.69 -2.24 14.34
N LEU A 51 -0.35 -2.63 13.13
CA LEU A 51 -0.01 -1.70 12.07
C LEU A 51 -1.25 -1.06 11.42
N GLU A 52 -2.41 -1.70 11.52
CA GLU A 52 -3.62 -1.23 10.86
C GLU A 52 -3.95 0.24 11.14
N PRO A 53 -4.03 0.68 12.40
CA PRO A 53 -4.35 2.09 12.65
C PRO A 53 -3.28 3.04 12.12
N ILE A 54 -2.04 2.58 12.05
CA ILE A 54 -0.96 3.38 11.52
C ILE A 54 -1.14 3.59 10.01
N VAL A 55 -1.37 2.51 9.26
CA VAL A 55 -1.55 2.65 7.82
C VAL A 55 -2.84 3.38 7.46
N ASP A 56 -3.86 3.26 8.30
CA ASP A 56 -5.09 4.04 8.12
C ASP A 56 -4.78 5.54 8.17
N ARG A 57 -4.01 5.96 9.17
CA ARG A 57 -3.64 7.37 9.32
C ARG A 57 -2.72 7.84 8.20
N LEU A 58 -1.81 6.97 7.75
CA LEU A 58 -0.94 7.32 6.62
C LEU A 58 -1.76 7.57 5.36
N ALA A 59 -2.75 6.72 5.11
CA ALA A 59 -3.63 6.90 3.95
C ALA A 59 -4.40 8.21 4.05
N GLU A 60 -4.82 8.58 5.26
CA GLU A 60 -5.60 9.78 5.49
C GLU A 60 -4.78 11.05 5.36
N ASP A 61 -3.55 11.02 5.89
CA ASP A 61 -2.79 12.25 6.17
C ASP A 61 -1.68 12.56 5.16
N THR A 62 -1.14 11.55 4.48
CA THR A 62 0.12 11.77 3.74
C THR A 62 -0.05 11.84 2.23
N GLY A 63 -1.22 11.53 1.72
CA GLY A 63 -1.41 11.47 0.27
C GLY A 63 -0.90 10.19 -0.37
N VAL A 64 -0.32 9.27 0.42
CA VAL A 64 0.06 7.96 -0.12
C VAL A 64 -1.20 7.10 -0.26
N THR A 65 -1.26 6.31 -1.33
CA THR A 65 -2.31 5.31 -1.49
C THR A 65 -1.85 4.03 -0.81
N VAL A 66 -2.61 3.56 0.17
CA VAL A 66 -2.28 2.31 0.85
C VAL A 66 -3.00 1.16 0.18
N ALA A 67 -2.24 0.16 -0.26
CA ALA A 67 -2.77 -1.05 -0.88
C ALA A 67 -2.58 -2.21 0.10
N LYS A 68 -3.65 -2.85 0.53
CA LYS A 68 -3.55 -3.98 1.46
C LYS A 68 -3.61 -5.28 0.68
N VAL A 69 -2.60 -6.11 0.89
CA VAL A 69 -2.45 -7.39 0.19
C VAL A 69 -2.41 -8.52 1.21
N ASP A 70 -3.41 -9.38 1.19
CA ASP A 70 -3.45 -10.58 2.04
C ASP A 70 -2.53 -11.63 1.42
N VAL A 71 -1.46 -11.99 2.10
CA VAL A 71 -0.46 -12.90 1.55
C VAL A 71 -1.00 -14.31 1.37
N ASP A 72 -1.97 -14.73 2.19
CA ASP A 72 -2.54 -16.08 2.06
C ASP A 72 -3.38 -16.21 0.79
N ALA A 73 -4.06 -15.13 0.42
CA ALA A 73 -4.85 -15.08 -0.81
C ALA A 73 -4.01 -14.72 -2.02
N ASN A 74 -2.81 -14.18 -1.83
CA ASN A 74 -1.99 -13.64 -2.92
C ASN A 74 -0.54 -14.13 -2.79
N GLN A 75 -0.37 -15.44 -2.73
CA GLN A 75 0.95 -16.02 -2.49
C GLN A 75 1.95 -15.72 -3.60
N ARG A 76 1.51 -15.73 -4.85
CA ARG A 76 2.39 -15.41 -5.97
C ARG A 76 2.84 -13.96 -5.92
N LEU A 77 1.93 -13.07 -5.59
CA LEU A 77 2.23 -11.65 -5.50
C LEU A 77 3.25 -11.40 -4.40
N ALA A 78 3.03 -11.99 -3.23
CA ALA A 78 3.96 -11.86 -2.11
C ALA A 78 5.34 -12.38 -2.49
N SER A 79 5.38 -13.52 -3.16
CA SER A 79 6.64 -14.13 -3.60
C SER A 79 7.38 -13.25 -4.60
N ALA A 80 6.63 -12.60 -5.50
CA ALA A 80 7.21 -11.74 -6.53
C ALA A 80 7.97 -10.56 -5.93
N TYR A 81 7.56 -10.10 -4.76
CA TYR A 81 8.24 -9.00 -4.07
C TYR A 81 9.16 -9.47 -2.95
N GLY A 82 9.40 -10.78 -2.87
CA GLY A 82 10.31 -11.33 -1.88
C GLY A 82 9.80 -11.25 -0.45
N VAL A 83 8.48 -11.21 -0.28
CA VAL A 83 7.87 -11.13 1.04
C VAL A 83 7.95 -12.49 1.71
N ARG A 84 8.68 -12.58 2.81
CA ARG A 84 8.87 -13.83 3.56
C ARG A 84 8.24 -13.81 4.93
N GLY A 85 7.83 -12.65 5.38
CA GLY A 85 7.20 -12.48 6.67
C GLY A 85 6.24 -11.32 6.63
N VAL A 86 5.37 -11.23 7.61
CA VAL A 86 4.39 -10.18 7.67
C VAL A 86 4.45 -9.47 9.01
N PRO A 87 4.16 -8.16 9.04
CA PRO A 87 3.87 -7.33 7.88
C PRO A 87 5.14 -6.97 7.11
N THR A 88 5.01 -6.80 5.81
CA THR A 88 6.06 -6.22 4.97
C THR A 88 5.44 -5.08 4.20
N LEU A 89 6.09 -3.92 4.23
CA LEU A 89 5.63 -2.74 3.51
C LEU A 89 6.55 -2.49 2.33
N VAL A 90 5.95 -2.29 1.16
CA VAL A 90 6.69 -1.97 -0.06
C VAL A 90 6.20 -0.64 -0.57
N LEU A 91 7.09 0.33 -0.69
CA LEU A 91 6.75 1.66 -1.16
C LEU A 91 7.09 1.78 -2.64
N PHE A 92 6.12 2.25 -3.41
CA PHE A 92 6.30 2.57 -4.83
C PHE A 92 6.19 4.07 -5.01
N ALA A 93 7.06 4.63 -5.83
CA ALA A 93 6.99 6.05 -6.18
C ALA A 93 7.23 6.16 -7.68
N ASP A 94 6.36 6.89 -8.36
CA ASP A 94 6.43 7.10 -9.80
C ASP A 94 6.53 5.79 -10.58
N GLY A 95 5.81 4.79 -10.12
CA GLY A 95 5.73 3.49 -10.80
C GLY A 95 6.83 2.51 -10.44
N GLU A 96 7.76 2.87 -9.56
CA GLU A 96 8.89 2.04 -9.22
C GLU A 96 8.93 1.71 -7.74
N GLN A 97 9.36 0.50 -7.43
CA GLN A 97 9.59 0.11 -6.04
C GLN A 97 10.82 0.84 -5.53
N VAL A 98 10.65 1.61 -4.46
CA VAL A 98 11.76 2.41 -3.91
C VAL A 98 12.20 1.98 -2.52
N GLU A 99 11.31 1.37 -1.73
CA GLU A 99 11.64 0.95 -0.36
C GLU A 99 10.91 -0.33 0.00
N GLN A 100 11.51 -1.11 0.89
CA GLN A 100 10.87 -2.28 1.47
C GLN A 100 11.25 -2.37 2.93
N VAL A 101 10.24 -2.48 3.79
CA VAL A 101 10.43 -2.47 5.25
C VAL A 101 9.71 -3.67 5.83
N VAL A 102 10.39 -4.44 6.69
CA VAL A 102 9.82 -5.63 7.30
C VAL A 102 9.50 -5.36 8.76
N GLY A 103 8.30 -5.77 9.19
CA GLY A 103 7.86 -5.62 10.56
C GLY A 103 7.19 -4.29 10.84
N VAL A 104 6.71 -4.15 12.08
CA VAL A 104 6.06 -2.92 12.51
C VAL A 104 7.12 -1.85 12.77
N GLN A 105 6.94 -0.69 12.17
CA GLN A 105 7.83 0.44 12.35
C GLN A 105 7.07 1.58 13.03
N PRO A 106 7.77 2.45 13.75
CA PRO A 106 7.10 3.63 14.33
C PRO A 106 6.45 4.47 13.24
N GLU A 107 5.30 5.01 13.53
CA GLU A 107 4.54 5.81 12.57
C GLU A 107 5.36 6.97 12.01
N GLU A 108 6.13 7.64 12.85
CA GLU A 108 6.94 8.77 12.42
C GLU A 108 8.01 8.36 11.41
N GLN A 109 8.55 7.17 11.59
CA GLN A 109 9.55 6.66 10.66
C GLN A 109 8.92 6.39 9.30
N LEU A 110 7.72 5.83 9.28
CA LEU A 110 7.02 5.58 8.03
C LEU A 110 6.61 6.89 7.35
N ARG A 111 6.19 7.88 8.13
CA ARG A 111 5.86 9.21 7.58
C ARG A 111 7.08 9.85 6.92
N SER A 112 8.23 9.77 7.58
CA SER A 112 9.46 10.32 7.03
C SER A 112 9.85 9.63 5.74
N LEU A 113 9.69 8.31 5.71
CA LEU A 113 10.00 7.53 4.53
C LEU A 113 9.12 7.96 3.35
N ILE A 114 7.82 8.07 3.59
CA ILE A 114 6.86 8.49 2.56
C ILE A 114 7.15 9.91 2.10
N ASP A 115 7.44 10.81 3.05
CA ASP A 115 7.71 12.22 2.73
C ASP A 115 8.90 12.37 1.80
N GLY A 116 9.84 11.46 1.85
CA GLY A 116 11.00 11.50 0.97
C GLY A 116 10.64 11.28 -0.50
N TYR A 117 9.44 10.79 -0.79
CA TYR A 117 9.01 10.48 -2.15
C TYR A 117 7.72 11.20 -2.56
N THR A 118 7.18 12.03 -1.71
CA THR A 118 5.94 12.79 -2.02
C THR A 118 6.11 14.34 -1.91
#